data_752112ae089672a818c9056dc063f7df
#
_entry.id   752112ae089672a818c9056dc063f7df
#
_cell.length_a   1.000
_cell.length_b   1.000
_cell.length_c   1.000
_cell.angle_alpha   90.00
_cell.angle_beta   90.00
_cell.angle_gamma   90.00
#
_symmetry.space_group_name_H-M   'P 1'
#
loop_
_entity.id
_entity.type
_entity.pdbx_description
1 polymer ?
#
loop_
_entity_poly.entity_id
_entity_poly.type
_entity_poly.pdbx_seq_one_letter_code
_entity_poly.pdbx_strand_id
1 'polypeptide(L)'
;QLRAAGTTYGPYEFWSGPLNDDGSSPANCLPWDRVWKINKEDVEALAGGAAAPPDLLDWPTGLGAPTLDANGEAIDLTSQPLASRVDRKINLAAGERPAILGDQMLWWIMNDKGNQHNRSSTPPMGVEVHGSAFAFNTAGALGNTTFYKYRIQYKGSVPLENTYMGVFSDPDLGAAFDDYVGSDSTLGMGYIYNADNDDDGNYGAAPPAAGYDFFQGPLVDDNGKDDNRDGTVDEPGERLKMTSFAFYNNGGGIQGDPGNGADMYNYMKGRWKDGQPFTIGGNGLGFSNIETKFMFPGMPPGYWSEYNSDNAGSAIPAADRRFVLSTGPFTVKPKDEQTIIFGIVTSFGADNIDSVRKMKADDTVAQAAFDINFVVPSPPNAPRVTTTSSNGSILLEWGYRPTDNNYLDSYNVEDPFCS
;
A
#
# COMPACT_ATOMS: atom_id res chain seq x y z
N GLN A 1 -8.04 7.00 9.58
CA GLN A 1 -9.20 7.87 9.35
C GLN A 1 -8.85 9.29 9.72
N LEU A 2 -8.93 10.19 8.74
CA LEU A 2 -8.83 11.63 8.93
C LEU A 2 -10.12 12.13 9.60
N ARG A 3 -10.01 13.19 10.42
CA ARG A 3 -11.17 13.65 11.17
C ARG A 3 -11.34 15.14 11.17
N ALA A 4 -12.59 15.53 10.98
CA ALA A 4 -13.03 16.90 11.21
C ALA A 4 -12.98 17.26 12.69
N ALA A 5 -12.61 18.50 12.99
CA ALA A 5 -12.61 19.03 14.36
C ALA A 5 -14.00 18.91 14.99
N GLY A 6 -14.09 18.41 16.21
CA GLY A 6 -15.32 18.37 17.02
C GLY A 6 -16.11 17.07 16.99
N THR A 7 -15.63 16.01 16.32
CA THR A 7 -16.26 14.69 16.41
C THR A 7 -15.54 13.80 17.43
N THR A 8 -16.30 13.26 18.36
CA THR A 8 -15.86 12.33 19.40
C THR A 8 -15.71 10.91 18.88
N TYR A 9 -14.70 10.66 18.08
CA TYR A 9 -14.29 9.28 17.80
C TYR A 9 -12.89 9.08 18.31
N GLY A 10 -12.54 7.90 18.69
CA GLY A 10 -11.35 7.53 19.42
C GLY A 10 -10.03 8.20 19.04
N PRO A 11 -9.00 8.00 19.82
CA PRO A 11 -7.74 8.75 19.72
C PRO A 11 -7.00 8.38 18.44
N TYR A 12 -7.16 9.20 17.41
CA TYR A 12 -6.35 9.12 16.20
C TYR A 12 -5.10 9.97 16.40
N GLU A 13 -3.94 9.41 16.12
CA GLU A 13 -2.65 10.05 16.34
C GLU A 13 -2.24 10.95 15.18
N PHE A 14 -2.89 10.81 14.02
CA PHE A 14 -2.67 11.65 12.86
C PHE A 14 -3.74 12.75 12.72
N TRP A 15 -3.32 13.88 12.15
CA TRP A 15 -4.10 15.07 11.90
C TRP A 15 -4.01 15.46 10.44
N SER A 16 -5.12 15.91 9.83
CA SER A 16 -5.13 16.30 8.41
C SER A 16 -4.28 17.57 8.20
N GLY A 17 -3.54 17.59 7.10
CA GLY A 17 -2.77 18.73 6.64
C GLY A 17 -1.26 18.65 6.88
N PRO A 18 -0.53 19.64 6.37
CA PRO A 18 0.91 19.73 6.46
C PRO A 18 1.37 20.13 7.88
N LEU A 19 2.66 19.98 8.14
CA LEU A 19 3.33 20.68 9.25
C LEU A 19 3.80 22.07 8.80
N ASN A 20 3.73 23.02 9.71
CA ASN A 20 4.36 24.34 9.54
C ASN A 20 5.88 24.23 9.41
N ASP A 21 6.54 25.31 8.97
CA ASP A 21 8.00 25.32 8.77
C ASP A 21 8.78 25.15 10.09
N ASP A 22 8.18 25.52 11.23
CA ASP A 22 8.72 25.29 12.57
C ASP A 22 8.46 23.88 13.11
N GLY A 23 7.84 23.01 12.30
CA GLY A 23 7.48 21.65 12.66
C GLY A 23 6.26 21.52 13.56
N SER A 24 5.52 22.60 13.83
CA SER A 24 4.22 22.55 14.53
C SER A 24 3.09 22.15 13.58
N SER A 25 1.99 21.63 14.12
CA SER A 25 0.77 21.40 13.34
C SER A 25 -0.06 22.67 13.22
N PRO A 26 -0.73 22.93 12.09
CA PRO A 26 -1.74 23.99 11.99
C PRO A 26 -2.86 23.79 13.02
N ALA A 27 -3.39 24.89 13.54
CA ALA A 27 -4.47 24.87 14.53
C ALA A 27 -5.81 24.41 13.94
N ASN A 28 -5.97 24.46 12.63
CA ASN A 28 -7.19 24.06 11.92
C ASN A 28 -6.83 23.13 10.75
N CYS A 29 -7.39 21.91 10.76
CA CYS A 29 -7.18 20.92 9.72
C CYS A 29 -8.26 20.89 8.63
N LEU A 30 -9.39 21.58 8.83
CA LEU A 30 -10.57 21.50 7.95
C LEU A 30 -10.27 21.72 6.45
N PRO A 31 -9.36 22.63 6.04
CA PRO A 31 -9.03 22.80 4.62
C PRO A 31 -8.44 21.54 3.96
N TRP A 32 -7.86 20.64 4.75
CA TRP A 32 -7.15 19.46 4.28
C TRP A 32 -7.80 18.15 4.76
N ASP A 33 -8.94 18.22 5.46
CA ASP A 33 -9.67 17.04 5.94
C ASP A 33 -10.49 16.40 4.81
N ARG A 34 -9.80 16.01 3.77
CA ARG A 34 -10.35 15.43 2.54
C ARG A 34 -9.34 14.52 1.82
N VAL A 35 -9.86 13.74 0.91
CA VAL A 35 -9.10 12.98 -0.09
C VAL A 35 -9.43 13.57 -1.47
N TRP A 36 -8.42 13.92 -2.26
CA TRP A 36 -8.58 14.31 -3.65
C TRP A 36 -8.59 13.07 -4.52
N LYS A 37 -9.52 13.00 -5.46
CA LYS A 37 -9.66 11.89 -6.40
C LYS A 37 -9.54 12.38 -7.83
N ILE A 38 -8.68 11.72 -8.62
CA ILE A 38 -8.54 11.97 -10.06
C ILE A 38 -8.60 10.64 -10.82
N ASN A 39 -9.15 10.69 -12.05
CA ASN A 39 -9.15 9.57 -12.98
C ASN A 39 -8.26 9.91 -14.18
N LYS A 40 -7.60 8.91 -14.75
CA LYS A 40 -6.73 9.06 -15.91
C LYS A 40 -7.50 9.63 -17.12
N GLU A 41 -8.72 9.15 -17.35
CA GLU A 41 -9.58 9.63 -18.43
C GLU A 41 -9.89 11.14 -18.35
N ASP A 42 -10.07 11.67 -17.12
CA ASP A 42 -10.31 13.10 -16.90
C ASP A 42 -9.07 13.93 -17.27
N VAL A 43 -7.87 13.43 -16.89
CA VAL A 43 -6.59 14.09 -17.19
C VAL A 43 -6.31 14.07 -18.70
N GLU A 44 -6.55 12.95 -19.37
CA GLU A 44 -6.38 12.79 -20.80
C GLU A 44 -7.37 13.66 -21.61
N ALA A 45 -8.62 13.76 -21.16
CA ALA A 45 -9.66 14.56 -21.80
C ALA A 45 -9.36 16.08 -21.82
N LEU A 46 -8.52 16.58 -20.90
CA LEU A 46 -8.07 17.97 -20.90
C LEU A 46 -7.38 18.35 -22.20
N ALA A 47 -6.59 17.44 -22.78
CA ALA A 47 -5.91 17.68 -24.05
C ALA A 47 -6.89 17.90 -25.22
N GLY A 48 -8.11 17.36 -25.11
CA GLY A 48 -9.22 17.56 -26.05
C GLY A 48 -10.10 18.76 -25.71
N GLY A 49 -9.76 19.56 -24.70
CA GLY A 49 -10.55 20.74 -24.27
C GLY A 49 -11.73 20.42 -23.38
N ALA A 50 -11.80 19.24 -22.77
CA ALA A 50 -12.83 18.92 -21.79
C ALA A 50 -12.71 19.78 -20.52
N ALA A 51 -13.84 20.01 -19.84
CA ALA A 51 -13.82 20.72 -18.56
C ALA A 51 -13.21 19.84 -17.47
N ALA A 52 -12.30 20.40 -16.67
CA ALA A 52 -11.68 19.70 -15.55
C ALA A 52 -12.69 19.49 -14.40
N PRO A 53 -12.75 18.28 -13.81
CA PRO A 53 -13.54 18.04 -12.59
C PRO A 53 -13.04 18.87 -11.40
N PRO A 54 -13.88 19.07 -10.35
CA PRO A 54 -13.54 19.91 -9.21
C PRO A 54 -12.25 19.50 -8.48
N ASP A 55 -12.01 18.21 -8.24
CA ASP A 55 -10.81 17.73 -7.56
C ASP A 55 -9.54 17.97 -8.37
N LEU A 56 -9.65 17.94 -9.71
CA LEU A 56 -8.54 18.26 -10.59
C LEU A 56 -8.23 19.75 -10.60
N LEU A 57 -9.24 20.62 -10.62
CA LEU A 57 -9.08 22.08 -10.50
C LEU A 57 -8.49 22.48 -9.13
N ASP A 58 -8.79 21.71 -8.11
CA ASP A 58 -8.37 21.94 -6.73
C ASP A 58 -7.13 21.10 -6.34
N TRP A 59 -6.46 20.48 -7.32
CA TRP A 59 -5.31 19.62 -7.08
C TRP A 59 -4.18 20.39 -6.38
N PRO A 60 -3.75 19.96 -5.17
CA PRO A 60 -2.97 20.81 -4.29
C PRO A 60 -1.46 20.67 -4.54
N THR A 61 -0.99 21.11 -5.70
CA THR A 61 0.43 21.07 -6.10
C THR A 61 1.34 21.66 -5.03
N GLY A 62 0.93 22.76 -4.40
CA GLY A 62 1.72 23.40 -3.35
C GLY A 62 1.88 22.58 -2.07
N LEU A 63 1.00 21.63 -1.83
CA LEU A 63 1.09 20.70 -0.71
C LEU A 63 1.91 19.42 -1.05
N GLY A 64 2.42 19.32 -2.28
CA GLY A 64 3.22 18.18 -2.71
C GLY A 64 2.41 17.07 -3.37
N ALA A 65 1.17 17.35 -3.80
CA ALA A 65 0.43 16.43 -4.64
C ALA A 65 1.18 16.23 -5.98
N PRO A 66 1.35 15.00 -6.44
CA PRO A 66 2.16 14.69 -7.62
C PRO A 66 1.69 15.46 -8.85
N THR A 67 2.54 16.34 -9.38
CA THR A 67 2.22 17.23 -10.51
C THR A 67 3.40 17.28 -11.47
N LEU A 68 3.11 17.33 -12.76
CA LEU A 68 4.07 17.55 -13.82
C LEU A 68 3.87 18.94 -14.46
N ASP A 69 4.94 19.56 -14.90
CA ASP A 69 4.88 20.78 -15.72
C ASP A 69 4.54 20.48 -17.19
N ALA A 70 4.52 21.49 -18.03
CA ALA A 70 4.25 21.37 -19.47
C ALA A 70 5.28 20.50 -20.22
N ASN A 71 6.48 20.33 -19.68
CA ASN A 71 7.56 19.51 -20.27
C ASN A 71 7.51 18.06 -19.75
N GLY A 72 6.66 17.77 -18.76
CA GLY A 72 6.60 16.47 -18.11
C GLY A 72 7.56 16.31 -16.92
N GLU A 73 8.19 17.40 -16.47
CA GLU A 73 9.06 17.39 -15.31
C GLU A 73 8.25 17.54 -14.00
N ALA A 74 8.69 16.84 -12.94
CA ALA A 74 8.01 16.87 -11.66
C ALA A 74 8.11 18.25 -10.99
N ILE A 75 6.97 18.75 -10.50
CA ILE A 75 6.89 19.96 -9.69
C ILE A 75 6.86 19.55 -8.22
N ASP A 76 7.94 19.82 -7.49
CA ASP A 76 8.00 19.65 -6.03
C ASP A 76 8.31 20.99 -5.35
N LEU A 77 7.32 21.50 -4.62
CA LEU A 77 7.42 22.76 -3.89
C LEU A 77 7.63 22.56 -2.38
N THR A 78 7.72 21.33 -1.91
CA THR A 78 7.71 21.00 -0.47
C THR A 78 8.92 21.51 0.29
N SER A 79 10.01 21.83 -0.39
CA SER A 79 11.19 22.48 0.18
C SER A 79 11.03 24.00 0.41
N GLN A 80 10.00 24.63 -0.18
CA GLN A 80 9.72 26.05 0.00
C GLN A 80 8.92 26.30 1.29
N PRO A 81 8.98 27.52 1.87
CA PRO A 81 8.16 27.87 3.04
C PRO A 81 6.66 27.61 2.79
N LEU A 82 5.99 26.97 3.75
CA LEU A 82 4.59 26.58 3.63
C LEU A 82 3.69 27.77 3.26
N ALA A 83 3.89 28.92 3.88
CA ALA A 83 3.09 30.12 3.63
C ALA A 83 3.12 30.60 2.16
N SER A 84 4.18 30.27 1.41
CA SER A 84 4.30 30.66 -0.01
C SER A 84 3.64 29.67 -0.97
N ARG A 85 3.28 28.46 -0.54
CA ARG A 85 2.83 27.36 -1.38
C ARG A 85 1.50 26.72 -0.97
N VAL A 86 1.04 26.92 0.28
CA VAL A 86 -0.09 26.21 0.86
C VAL A 86 -1.38 26.29 0.01
N ASP A 87 -1.63 27.43 -0.62
CA ASP A 87 -2.80 27.68 -1.47
C ASP A 87 -2.54 27.44 -2.96
N ARG A 88 -1.34 26.95 -3.33
CA ARG A 88 -0.94 26.72 -4.72
C ARG A 88 -1.62 25.47 -5.25
N LYS A 89 -2.57 25.68 -6.14
CA LYS A 89 -3.25 24.62 -6.90
C LYS A 89 -2.56 24.43 -8.26
N ILE A 90 -2.92 23.35 -8.92
CA ILE A 90 -2.47 23.08 -10.28
C ILE A 90 -2.80 24.24 -11.23
N ASN A 91 -1.91 24.54 -12.16
CA ASN A 91 -2.11 25.54 -13.19
C ASN A 91 -2.27 24.89 -14.57
N LEU A 92 -3.49 24.44 -14.87
CA LEU A 92 -3.81 23.80 -16.14
C LEU A 92 -3.55 24.73 -17.34
N ALA A 93 -3.71 26.05 -17.18
CA ALA A 93 -3.45 27.03 -18.23
C ALA A 93 -1.94 27.15 -18.58
N ALA A 94 -1.07 26.82 -17.64
CA ALA A 94 0.38 26.71 -17.87
C ALA A 94 0.81 25.33 -18.38
N GLY A 95 -0.12 24.42 -18.66
CA GLY A 95 0.16 23.07 -19.12
C GLY A 95 0.53 22.08 -18.01
N GLU A 96 0.33 22.45 -16.75
CA GLU A 96 0.54 21.50 -15.65
C GLU A 96 -0.53 20.41 -15.67
N ARG A 97 -0.15 19.20 -15.24
CA ARG A 97 -1.07 18.06 -15.08
C ARG A 97 -0.70 17.22 -13.86
N PRO A 98 -1.67 16.51 -13.24
CA PRO A 98 -1.34 15.54 -12.21
C PRO A 98 -0.42 14.43 -12.75
N ALA A 99 0.56 14.00 -11.95
CA ALA A 99 1.32 12.79 -12.20
C ALA A 99 0.52 11.58 -11.70
N ILE A 100 -0.49 11.19 -12.47
CA ILE A 100 -1.38 10.10 -12.09
C ILE A 100 -0.69 8.74 -12.23
N LEU A 101 -0.88 7.89 -11.22
CA LEU A 101 -0.55 6.47 -11.25
C LEU A 101 -1.84 5.66 -11.37
N GLY A 102 -1.81 4.60 -12.19
CA GLY A 102 -2.99 3.80 -12.48
C GLY A 102 -4.07 4.56 -13.27
N ASP A 103 -5.28 4.02 -13.30
CA ASP A 103 -6.44 4.63 -13.97
C ASP A 103 -7.26 5.51 -13.03
N GLN A 104 -7.15 5.29 -11.71
CA GLN A 104 -7.68 6.16 -10.67
C GLN A 104 -6.64 6.34 -9.58
N MET A 105 -6.47 7.57 -9.10
CA MET A 105 -5.59 7.89 -7.98
C MET A 105 -6.31 8.76 -6.94
N LEU A 106 -6.08 8.42 -5.69
CA LEU A 106 -6.45 9.20 -4.51
C LEU A 106 -5.18 9.84 -3.94
N TRP A 107 -5.29 11.05 -3.39
CA TRP A 107 -4.21 11.69 -2.69
C TRP A 107 -4.69 12.40 -1.43
N TRP A 108 -3.87 12.40 -0.35
CA TRP A 108 -4.13 13.08 0.91
C TRP A 108 -2.83 13.47 1.61
N ILE A 109 -2.96 14.37 2.58
CA ILE A 109 -1.85 14.82 3.43
C ILE A 109 -2.26 14.80 4.89
N MET A 110 -1.34 14.36 5.76
CA MET A 110 -1.54 14.30 7.21
C MET A 110 -0.22 14.47 7.96
N ASN A 111 -0.31 14.73 9.26
CA ASN A 111 0.84 14.85 10.16
C ASN A 111 0.54 14.18 11.51
N ASP A 112 1.58 13.90 12.29
CA ASP A 112 1.47 13.26 13.60
C ASP A 112 1.44 14.24 14.79
N LYS A 113 1.42 15.57 14.57
CA LYS A 113 1.52 16.55 15.64
C LYS A 113 0.22 17.27 16.02
N GLY A 114 -0.80 17.17 15.17
CA GLY A 114 -2.04 17.90 15.39
C GLY A 114 -2.97 17.28 16.42
N ASN A 115 -2.73 16.05 16.85
CA ASN A 115 -3.59 15.32 17.77
C ASN A 115 -2.78 14.70 18.92
N GLN A 116 -3.48 14.27 19.98
CA GLN A 116 -2.88 13.57 21.11
C GLN A 116 -2.63 12.11 20.78
N HIS A 117 -1.46 11.59 21.14
CA HIS A 117 -1.08 10.19 20.95
C HIS A 117 -1.59 9.33 22.12
N ASN A 118 -2.91 9.17 22.19
CA ASN A 118 -3.55 8.46 23.30
C ASN A 118 -3.48 6.94 23.19
N ARG A 119 -3.31 6.40 21.98
CA ARG A 119 -3.24 4.95 21.75
C ARG A 119 -1.83 4.41 21.95
N SER A 120 -0.83 5.06 21.40
CA SER A 120 0.57 4.70 21.62
C SER A 120 1.09 5.18 22.97
N SER A 121 0.52 6.25 23.51
CA SER A 121 0.99 6.97 24.70
C SER A 121 2.44 7.47 24.54
N THR A 122 2.83 7.82 23.31
CA THR A 122 4.16 8.33 22.96
C THR A 122 4.06 9.78 22.49
N PRO A 123 5.15 10.57 22.59
CA PRO A 123 5.19 11.87 21.95
C PRO A 123 5.18 11.76 20.42
N PRO A 124 4.68 12.78 19.69
CA PRO A 124 4.76 12.81 18.25
C PRO A 124 6.21 12.89 17.77
N MET A 125 6.51 12.28 16.64
CA MET A 125 7.84 12.29 16.03
C MET A 125 8.10 13.57 15.23
N GLY A 126 7.07 14.15 14.62
CA GLY A 126 7.17 15.30 13.73
C GLY A 126 7.29 14.88 12.27
N VAL A 127 6.43 13.98 11.86
CA VAL A 127 6.34 13.50 10.48
C VAL A 127 5.14 14.11 9.76
N GLU A 128 5.36 14.47 8.50
CA GLU A 128 4.33 14.82 7.53
C GLU A 128 4.25 13.69 6.51
N VAL A 129 3.05 13.24 6.21
CA VAL A 129 2.81 12.08 5.36
C VAL A 129 1.93 12.47 4.18
N HIS A 130 2.45 12.26 2.97
CA HIS A 130 1.72 12.40 1.71
C HIS A 130 1.35 11.00 1.24
N GLY A 131 0.07 10.69 1.28
CA GLY A 131 -0.45 9.39 0.87
C GLY A 131 -1.02 9.43 -0.53
N SER A 132 -0.75 8.40 -1.32
CA SER A 132 -1.45 8.12 -2.58
C SER A 132 -1.94 6.69 -2.56
N ALA A 133 -3.15 6.46 -3.05
CA ALA A 133 -3.66 5.13 -3.35
C ALA A 133 -4.12 5.10 -4.81
N PHE A 134 -3.82 4.02 -5.53
CA PHE A 134 -4.18 3.92 -6.94
C PHE A 134 -4.47 2.48 -7.35
N ALA A 135 -5.19 2.33 -8.44
CA ALA A 135 -5.56 1.04 -9.01
C ALA A 135 -5.70 1.14 -10.54
N PHE A 136 -5.67 -0.04 -11.17
CA PHE A 136 -5.82 -0.19 -12.62
C PHE A 136 -7.19 -0.76 -12.96
N ASN A 137 -7.84 -0.19 -13.96
CA ASN A 137 -9.11 -0.69 -14.49
C ASN A 137 -8.84 -1.73 -15.58
N THR A 138 -8.33 -2.89 -15.17
CA THR A 138 -8.01 -4.00 -16.05
C THR A 138 -8.44 -5.32 -15.41
N ALA A 139 -8.46 -6.40 -16.19
CA ALA A 139 -8.69 -7.74 -15.67
C ALA A 139 -7.39 -8.36 -15.14
N GLY A 140 -7.52 -9.43 -14.34
CA GLY A 140 -6.39 -10.18 -13.83
C GLY A 140 -5.68 -9.55 -12.63
N ALA A 141 -4.42 -9.88 -12.44
CA ALA A 141 -3.65 -9.55 -11.26
C ALA A 141 -3.63 -8.05 -10.92
N LEU A 142 -3.36 -7.18 -11.90
CA LEU A 142 -3.33 -5.73 -11.68
C LEU A 142 -4.70 -5.14 -11.33
N GLY A 143 -5.78 -5.66 -11.94
CA GLY A 143 -7.14 -5.23 -11.61
C GLY A 143 -7.61 -5.66 -10.22
N ASN A 144 -6.97 -6.70 -9.67
CA ASN A 144 -7.23 -7.22 -8.34
C ASN A 144 -6.23 -6.69 -7.28
N THR A 145 -5.41 -5.72 -7.66
CA THR A 145 -4.40 -5.12 -6.80
C THR A 145 -4.67 -3.64 -6.57
N THR A 146 -4.57 -3.22 -5.32
CA THR A 146 -4.54 -1.80 -4.94
C THR A 146 -3.16 -1.43 -4.44
N PHE A 147 -2.64 -0.30 -4.90
CA PHE A 147 -1.30 0.17 -4.57
C PHE A 147 -1.37 1.38 -3.67
N TYR A 148 -0.42 1.48 -2.75
CA TYR A 148 -0.31 2.57 -1.80
C TYR A 148 1.12 3.09 -1.79
N LYS A 149 1.27 4.41 -1.94
CA LYS A 149 2.55 5.11 -1.88
C LYS A 149 2.49 6.15 -0.77
N TYR A 150 3.38 6.03 0.21
CA TYR A 150 3.54 7.00 1.29
C TYR A 150 4.89 7.67 1.17
N ARG A 151 4.88 8.98 0.97
CA ARG A 151 6.04 9.87 1.05
C ARG A 151 6.02 10.52 2.42
N ILE A 152 7.03 10.25 3.24
CA ILE A 152 7.09 10.63 4.64
C ILE A 152 8.24 11.61 4.82
N GLN A 153 7.92 12.85 5.17
CA GLN A 153 8.89 13.90 5.44
C GLN A 153 9.09 14.07 6.94
N TYR A 154 10.33 13.95 7.40
CA TYR A 154 10.67 14.17 8.78
C TYR A 154 11.02 15.63 9.02
N LYS A 155 10.24 16.33 9.86
CA LYS A 155 10.42 17.76 10.21
C LYS A 155 10.88 17.94 11.66
N GLY A 156 11.32 16.88 12.32
CA GLY A 156 11.96 16.94 13.63
C GLY A 156 13.40 17.45 13.56
N SER A 157 13.99 17.74 14.72
CA SER A 157 15.34 18.32 14.85
C SER A 157 16.43 17.35 15.31
N VAL A 158 16.05 16.14 15.71
CA VAL A 158 16.96 15.09 16.23
C VAL A 158 16.81 13.85 15.38
N PRO A 159 17.89 13.12 15.04
CA PRO A 159 17.77 11.84 14.31
C PRO A 159 16.85 10.86 15.05
N LEU A 160 16.04 10.14 14.28
CA LEU A 160 15.28 8.98 14.76
C LEU A 160 16.09 7.73 14.45
N GLU A 161 16.66 7.12 15.47
CA GLU A 161 17.43 5.89 15.37
C GLU A 161 16.54 4.65 15.61
N ASN A 162 16.93 3.53 15.03
CA ASN A 162 16.18 2.27 15.13
C ASN A 162 14.71 2.44 14.73
N THR A 163 14.46 3.19 13.69
CA THR A 163 13.11 3.43 13.15
C THR A 163 12.61 2.19 12.43
N TYR A 164 11.32 1.93 12.57
CA TYR A 164 10.61 0.91 11.82
C TYR A 164 9.38 1.55 11.14
N MET A 165 9.06 1.08 9.96
CA MET A 165 7.79 1.33 9.30
C MET A 165 7.02 0.02 9.21
N GLY A 166 5.73 0.04 9.51
CA GLY A 166 4.89 -1.15 9.47
C GLY A 166 3.57 -0.90 8.79
N VAL A 167 3.10 -1.90 8.06
CA VAL A 167 1.73 -1.99 7.57
C VAL A 167 0.97 -2.90 8.52
N PHE A 168 0.03 -2.31 9.25
CA PHE A 168 -0.90 -3.04 10.10
C PHE A 168 -2.15 -3.39 9.30
N SER A 169 -2.65 -4.60 9.50
CA SER A 169 -3.93 -5.04 8.95
C SER A 169 -4.77 -5.78 9.97
N ASP A 170 -6.06 -5.52 9.90
CA ASP A 170 -7.17 -6.20 10.57
C ASP A 170 -8.14 -6.61 9.44
N PRO A 171 -7.84 -7.71 8.73
CA PRO A 171 -8.36 -7.90 7.36
C PRO A 171 -9.70 -8.62 7.28
N ASP A 172 -10.30 -9.09 8.35
CA ASP A 172 -11.62 -9.77 8.39
C ASP A 172 -12.03 -10.37 7.03
N LEU A 173 -11.40 -11.49 6.63
CA LEU A 173 -11.60 -12.07 5.31
C LEU A 173 -12.91 -12.89 5.26
N GLY A 174 -14.02 -12.20 4.98
CA GLY A 174 -15.35 -12.78 5.10
C GLY A 174 -15.79 -12.88 6.56
N ALA A 175 -15.76 -14.07 7.13
CA ALA A 175 -15.96 -14.28 8.57
C ALA A 175 -14.64 -14.16 9.32
N ALA A 176 -14.53 -13.22 10.26
CA ALA A 176 -13.27 -12.94 10.95
C ALA A 176 -12.71 -14.08 11.80
N PHE A 177 -13.53 -15.07 12.19
CA PHE A 177 -13.14 -16.08 13.17
C PHE A 177 -12.64 -17.39 12.58
N ASP A 178 -12.65 -17.54 11.26
CA ASP A 178 -12.17 -18.69 10.51
C ASP A 178 -10.91 -18.41 9.68
N ASP A 179 -10.17 -17.36 10.04
CA ASP A 179 -9.00 -16.90 9.32
C ASP A 179 -7.69 -17.49 9.82
N TYR A 180 -6.76 -17.68 8.88
CA TYR A 180 -5.35 -17.97 9.06
C TYR A 180 -4.46 -16.93 8.38
N VAL A 181 -3.25 -16.77 8.89
CA VAL A 181 -2.25 -15.89 8.30
C VAL A 181 -0.96 -16.64 7.94
N GLY A 182 -0.15 -16.01 7.09
CA GLY A 182 1.17 -16.48 6.74
C GLY A 182 2.07 -15.38 6.26
N SER A 183 3.35 -15.70 6.04
CA SER A 183 4.31 -14.77 5.50
C SER A 183 5.17 -15.39 4.41
N ASP A 184 5.74 -14.55 3.56
CA ASP A 184 6.75 -14.92 2.60
C ASP A 184 7.84 -13.85 2.57
N SER A 185 8.95 -14.12 3.24
CA SER A 185 10.04 -13.15 3.34
C SER A 185 10.80 -12.96 2.02
N THR A 186 10.65 -13.87 1.06
CA THR A 186 11.26 -13.76 -0.27
C THR A 186 10.52 -12.75 -1.12
N LEU A 187 9.18 -12.80 -1.08
CA LEU A 187 8.33 -11.81 -1.74
C LEU A 187 8.28 -10.48 -0.96
N GLY A 188 8.48 -10.48 0.35
CA GLY A 188 8.26 -9.30 1.20
C GLY A 188 6.83 -9.21 1.71
N MET A 189 6.11 -10.32 1.74
CA MET A 189 4.66 -10.39 1.88
C MET A 189 4.21 -10.98 3.21
N GLY A 190 3.15 -10.38 3.79
CA GLY A 190 2.27 -11.02 4.76
C GLY A 190 0.90 -11.27 4.15
N TYR A 191 0.21 -12.35 4.48
CA TYR A 191 -1.07 -12.68 3.85
C TYR A 191 -2.06 -13.32 4.81
N ILE A 192 -3.35 -13.22 4.44
CA ILE A 192 -4.49 -13.85 5.11
C ILE A 192 -5.21 -14.78 4.14
N TYR A 193 -5.78 -15.85 4.67
CA TYR A 193 -6.57 -16.83 3.94
C TYR A 193 -7.51 -17.57 4.91
N ASN A 194 -8.63 -18.09 4.42
CA ASN A 194 -9.56 -18.86 5.24
C ASN A 194 -8.96 -20.20 5.67
N ALA A 195 -9.28 -20.63 6.91
CA ALA A 195 -8.75 -21.87 7.51
C ALA A 195 -9.26 -23.14 6.86
N ASP A 196 -10.39 -23.08 6.17
CA ASP A 196 -10.90 -24.21 5.38
C ASP A 196 -11.45 -23.71 4.04
N ASN A 197 -12.18 -24.53 3.32
CA ASN A 197 -12.67 -24.21 1.98
C ASN A 197 -14.11 -23.69 1.98
N ASP A 198 -14.61 -23.21 3.09
CA ASP A 198 -15.97 -22.66 3.23
C ASP A 198 -15.98 -21.49 4.22
N ASP A 199 -15.87 -20.27 3.70
CA ASP A 199 -15.99 -19.07 4.54
C ASP A 199 -17.40 -18.96 5.11
N ASP A 200 -17.49 -18.98 6.41
CA ASP A 200 -18.74 -18.91 7.19
C ASP A 200 -19.51 -17.57 7.03
N GLY A 201 -18.86 -16.59 6.41
CA GLY A 201 -19.41 -15.24 6.22
C GLY A 201 -19.94 -14.97 4.82
N ASN A 202 -19.11 -14.33 3.98
CA ASN A 202 -19.56 -13.72 2.74
C ASN A 202 -19.18 -14.49 1.48
N TYR A 203 -18.11 -15.29 1.51
CA TYR A 203 -17.55 -15.91 0.31
C TYR A 203 -18.05 -17.34 0.08
N GLY A 204 -18.38 -18.10 1.15
CA GLY A 204 -18.75 -19.51 1.03
C GLY A 204 -17.58 -20.33 0.47
N ALA A 205 -17.89 -21.27 -0.45
CA ALA A 205 -16.91 -22.16 -1.01
C ALA A 205 -15.83 -21.45 -1.84
N ALA A 206 -14.60 -21.93 -1.76
CA ALA A 206 -13.42 -21.40 -2.42
C ALA A 206 -13.14 -19.91 -2.09
N PRO A 207 -12.98 -19.57 -0.80
CA PRO A 207 -12.72 -18.20 -0.37
C PRO A 207 -11.40 -17.65 -0.93
N PRO A 208 -11.27 -16.32 -1.07
CA PRO A 208 -10.07 -15.69 -1.58
C PRO A 208 -8.90 -15.77 -0.59
N ALA A 209 -7.73 -15.34 -1.05
CA ALA A 209 -6.61 -14.92 -0.20
C ALA A 209 -6.24 -13.47 -0.51
N ALA A 210 -5.72 -12.75 0.49
CA ALA A 210 -5.23 -11.39 0.33
C ALA A 210 -3.80 -11.27 0.88
N GLY A 211 -2.88 -10.78 0.03
CA GLY A 211 -1.48 -10.55 0.34
C GLY A 211 -1.18 -9.06 0.43
N TYR A 212 -0.36 -8.68 1.39
CA TYR A 212 0.16 -7.34 1.60
C TYR A 212 1.66 -7.38 1.35
N ASP A 213 2.13 -6.75 0.29
CA ASP A 213 3.53 -6.81 -0.12
C ASP A 213 4.21 -5.45 -0.08
N PHE A 214 5.45 -5.41 0.45
CA PHE A 214 6.32 -4.25 0.39
C PHE A 214 7.13 -4.26 -0.91
N PHE A 215 6.66 -3.58 -1.95
CA PHE A 215 7.41 -3.37 -3.19
C PHE A 215 8.63 -2.47 -2.98
N GLN A 216 8.51 -1.48 -2.09
CA GLN A 216 9.59 -0.57 -1.77
C GLN A 216 9.56 -0.19 -0.29
N GLY A 217 10.65 -0.49 0.39
CA GLY A 217 10.91 -0.01 1.74
C GLY A 217 11.69 1.31 1.78
N PRO A 218 12.08 1.77 2.99
CA PRO A 218 12.87 2.98 3.16
C PRO A 218 14.30 2.85 2.63
N LEU A 219 14.90 3.99 2.29
CA LEU A 219 16.35 4.08 2.07
C LEU A 219 17.09 3.78 3.36
N VAL A 220 18.22 3.11 3.23
CA VAL A 220 19.09 2.75 4.36
C VAL A 220 20.41 3.51 4.32
N ASP A 221 21.01 3.65 5.49
CA ASP A 221 22.36 4.19 5.62
C ASP A 221 23.40 3.12 5.21
N ASP A 222 24.62 3.57 4.87
CA ASP A 222 25.81 2.72 4.71
C ASP A 222 26.10 2.01 6.05
N ASN A 223 25.65 0.78 6.18
CA ASN A 223 25.72 0.03 7.44
C ASN A 223 26.53 -1.28 7.33
N GLY A 224 27.13 -1.55 6.15
CA GLY A 224 27.94 -2.74 5.88
C GLY A 224 27.12 -4.00 5.65
N LYS A 225 25.85 -3.87 5.26
CA LYS A 225 24.93 -4.99 4.99
C LYS A 225 24.33 -4.87 3.60
N ASP A 226 23.95 -5.98 3.06
CA ASP A 226 23.07 -6.12 1.89
C ASP A 226 21.63 -6.16 2.42
N ASP A 227 21.00 -5.00 2.53
CA ASP A 227 19.67 -4.83 3.14
C ASP A 227 18.54 -5.18 2.17
N ASN A 228 18.78 -5.07 0.87
CA ASN A 228 17.82 -5.46 -0.17
C ASN A 228 17.98 -6.93 -0.60
N ARG A 229 19.08 -7.59 -0.21
CA ARG A 229 19.42 -9.01 -0.45
C ARG A 229 19.60 -9.32 -1.94
N ASP A 230 20.18 -8.41 -2.69
CA ASP A 230 20.50 -8.60 -4.12
C ASP A 230 21.94 -9.10 -4.36
N GLY A 231 22.75 -9.17 -3.33
CA GLY A 231 24.13 -9.63 -3.35
C GLY A 231 25.18 -8.52 -3.36
N THR A 232 24.75 -7.25 -3.36
CA THR A 232 25.60 -6.07 -3.26
C THR A 232 25.44 -5.47 -1.85
N VAL A 233 26.44 -4.79 -1.35
CA VAL A 233 26.43 -4.18 -0.01
C VAL A 233 26.54 -2.67 -0.16
N ASP A 234 25.64 -1.94 0.48
CA ASP A 234 25.66 -0.47 0.56
C ASP A 234 25.70 0.22 -0.83
N GLU A 235 24.95 -0.29 -1.83
CA GLU A 235 24.87 0.40 -3.12
C GLU A 235 23.99 1.66 -3.05
N PRO A 236 24.26 2.68 -3.92
CA PRO A 236 23.48 3.90 -3.92
C PRO A 236 22.00 3.66 -4.18
N GLY A 237 21.15 4.10 -3.24
CA GLY A 237 19.70 3.95 -3.34
C GLY A 237 19.17 2.64 -2.79
N GLU A 238 20.00 1.87 -2.10
CA GLU A 238 19.59 0.63 -1.44
C GLU A 238 18.40 0.85 -0.51
N ARG A 239 17.49 -0.12 -0.48
CA ARG A 239 16.24 -0.06 0.28
C ARG A 239 16.02 -1.34 1.06
N LEU A 240 15.57 -1.18 2.30
CA LEU A 240 15.14 -2.31 3.11
C LEU A 240 13.95 -3.02 2.49
N LYS A 241 14.00 -4.35 2.52
CA LYS A 241 12.84 -5.22 2.33
C LYS A 241 12.10 -5.45 3.66
N MET A 242 11.03 -6.26 3.64
CA MET A 242 10.36 -6.69 4.86
C MET A 242 11.35 -7.39 5.80
N THR A 243 11.45 -6.93 7.05
CA THR A 243 12.38 -7.47 8.06
C THR A 243 11.68 -8.25 9.16
N SER A 244 10.35 -8.14 9.27
CA SER A 244 9.56 -8.95 10.20
C SER A 244 8.10 -9.06 9.76
N PHE A 245 7.48 -10.16 10.19
CA PHE A 245 6.04 -10.37 10.13
C PHE A 245 5.57 -10.93 11.46
N ALA A 246 4.67 -10.21 12.11
CA ALA A 246 4.03 -10.57 13.37
C ALA A 246 2.53 -10.73 13.15
N PHE A 247 1.94 -11.78 13.71
CA PHE A 247 0.49 -11.87 13.85
C PHE A 247 0.09 -11.69 15.31
N TYR A 248 -1.16 -11.36 15.54
CA TYR A 248 -1.78 -11.42 16.86
C TYR A 248 -3.29 -11.60 16.74
N ASN A 249 -3.91 -12.02 17.84
CA ASN A 249 -5.34 -12.25 17.90
C ASN A 249 -6.06 -11.03 18.44
N ASN A 250 -7.31 -10.85 18.07
CA ASN A 250 -8.19 -9.94 18.77
C ASN A 250 -8.25 -10.29 20.25
N GLY A 251 -7.96 -9.32 21.11
CA GLY A 251 -8.05 -9.48 22.56
C GLY A 251 -6.75 -9.29 23.34
N GLY A 252 -6.72 -9.84 24.54
CA GLY A 252 -5.63 -9.65 25.49
C GLY A 252 -4.52 -10.70 25.41
N GLY A 253 -3.60 -10.65 26.40
CA GLY A 253 -2.49 -11.60 26.52
C GLY A 253 -1.28 -11.20 25.67
N ILE A 254 -0.24 -12.05 25.72
CA ILE A 254 1.05 -11.80 25.05
C ILE A 254 0.93 -11.78 23.51
N GLN A 255 -0.01 -12.56 22.98
CA GLN A 255 -0.32 -12.69 21.55
C GLN A 255 -1.58 -11.92 21.15
N GLY A 256 -1.97 -10.92 21.89
CA GLY A 256 -3.15 -10.10 21.63
C GLY A 256 -2.85 -8.67 21.23
N ASP A 257 -3.88 -7.85 21.14
CA ASP A 257 -3.79 -6.45 20.74
C ASP A 257 -2.73 -5.67 21.54
N PRO A 258 -1.91 -4.84 20.84
CA PRO A 258 -0.97 -3.98 21.53
C PRO A 258 -1.69 -2.90 22.33
N GLY A 259 -1.29 -2.71 23.59
CA GLY A 259 -1.89 -1.73 24.51
C GLY A 259 -1.21 -0.36 24.49
N ASN A 260 -0.02 -0.24 23.92
CA ASN A 260 0.79 0.98 23.92
C ASN A 260 1.87 0.94 22.83
N GLY A 261 2.64 2.03 22.69
CA GLY A 261 3.69 2.14 21.67
C GLY A 261 4.84 1.14 21.85
N ALA A 262 5.17 0.71 23.07
CA ALA A 262 6.21 -0.29 23.31
C ALA A 262 5.79 -1.66 22.78
N ASP A 263 4.54 -2.05 22.98
CA ASP A 263 3.98 -3.28 22.45
C ASP A 263 3.99 -3.27 20.91
N MET A 264 3.53 -2.15 20.31
CA MET A 264 3.54 -1.96 18.85
C MET A 264 4.96 -2.05 18.28
N TYR A 265 5.91 -1.41 18.94
CA TYR A 265 7.31 -1.40 18.55
C TYR A 265 7.95 -2.80 18.66
N ASN A 266 7.57 -3.59 19.66
CA ASN A 266 8.02 -4.97 19.79
C ASN A 266 7.50 -5.84 18.64
N TYR A 267 6.24 -5.73 18.26
CA TYR A 267 5.70 -6.43 17.09
C TYR A 267 6.45 -6.05 15.80
N MET A 268 6.71 -4.76 15.58
CA MET A 268 7.48 -4.31 14.41
C MET A 268 8.91 -4.83 14.39
N LYS A 269 9.51 -5.14 15.54
CA LYS A 269 10.83 -5.78 15.64
C LYS A 269 10.81 -7.29 15.45
N GLY A 270 9.67 -7.91 15.27
CA GLY A 270 9.52 -9.36 15.22
C GLY A 270 9.66 -9.99 16.61
N ARG A 271 8.98 -9.40 17.60
CA ARG A 271 8.92 -9.88 18.98
C ARG A 271 7.50 -9.82 19.53
N TRP A 272 7.18 -10.64 20.51
CA TRP A 272 5.95 -10.53 21.26
C TRP A 272 5.89 -9.24 22.07
N LYS A 273 4.70 -8.86 22.57
CA LYS A 273 4.47 -7.61 23.31
C LYS A 273 5.43 -7.40 24.49
N ASP A 274 5.77 -8.47 25.18
CA ASP A 274 6.69 -8.46 26.32
C ASP A 274 8.17 -8.47 25.93
N GLY A 275 8.48 -8.44 24.65
CA GLY A 275 9.83 -8.45 24.10
C GLY A 275 10.46 -9.84 23.93
N GLN A 276 9.75 -10.94 24.25
CA GLN A 276 10.22 -12.29 23.94
C GLN A 276 10.32 -12.49 22.42
N PRO A 277 11.33 -13.23 21.92
CA PRO A 277 11.43 -13.53 20.49
C PRO A 277 10.30 -14.45 20.03
N PHE A 278 9.97 -14.37 18.76
CA PHE A 278 9.23 -15.45 18.10
C PHE A 278 10.13 -16.67 17.99
N THR A 279 9.55 -17.85 18.11
CA THR A 279 10.28 -19.12 17.94
C THR A 279 9.63 -20.00 16.89
N ILE A 280 10.42 -20.72 16.11
CA ILE A 280 9.90 -21.62 15.07
C ILE A 280 9.09 -22.75 15.70
N GLY A 281 7.90 -23.00 15.16
CA GLY A 281 6.99 -24.05 15.58
C GLY A 281 5.89 -23.58 16.56
N GLY A 282 4.83 -24.35 16.62
CA GLY A 282 3.63 -24.02 17.37
C GLY A 282 3.05 -22.67 16.95
N ASN A 283 2.55 -21.94 17.93
CA ASN A 283 2.05 -20.58 17.75
C ASN A 283 3.15 -19.50 17.84
N GLY A 284 4.43 -19.89 17.73
CA GLY A 284 5.57 -18.95 17.78
C GLY A 284 6.02 -18.54 19.18
N LEU A 285 5.42 -19.07 20.26
CA LEU A 285 5.75 -18.71 21.63
C LEU A 285 6.39 -19.88 22.37
N GLY A 286 7.74 -19.87 22.46
CA GLY A 286 8.49 -20.84 23.27
C GLY A 286 8.40 -22.30 22.83
N PHE A 287 8.02 -22.58 21.59
CA PHE A 287 7.91 -23.95 21.08
C PHE A 287 9.30 -24.57 20.81
N SER A 288 10.25 -23.78 20.37
CA SER A 288 11.63 -24.20 20.13
C SER A 288 12.61 -23.12 20.62
N ASN A 289 13.92 -23.44 20.53
CA ASN A 289 15.00 -22.48 20.81
C ASN A 289 15.49 -21.74 19.55
N ILE A 290 14.80 -21.90 18.42
CA ILE A 290 15.17 -21.26 17.16
C ILE A 290 14.37 -19.99 17.01
N GLU A 291 15.04 -18.85 17.19
CA GLU A 291 14.40 -17.53 17.02
C GLU A 291 14.13 -17.23 15.54
N THR A 292 13.05 -16.51 15.28
CA THR A 292 12.68 -15.98 13.97
C THR A 292 12.08 -14.59 14.10
N LYS A 293 11.96 -13.89 12.98
CA LYS A 293 11.21 -12.63 12.88
C LYS A 293 9.95 -12.78 11.99
N PHE A 294 9.78 -13.95 11.38
CA PHE A 294 8.69 -14.21 10.45
C PHE A 294 7.83 -15.34 10.96
N MET A 295 6.58 -15.01 11.28
CA MET A 295 5.59 -15.99 11.68
C MET A 295 5.01 -16.71 10.46
N PHE A 296 4.83 -18.02 10.57
CA PHE A 296 4.22 -18.88 9.55
C PHE A 296 4.75 -18.69 8.12
N PRO A 297 6.08 -18.86 7.91
CA PRO A 297 6.67 -18.73 6.57
C PRO A 297 6.41 -19.93 5.66
N GLY A 298 5.83 -20.99 6.18
CA GLY A 298 5.53 -22.21 5.42
C GLY A 298 4.33 -22.01 4.50
N MET A 299 4.47 -22.48 3.24
CA MET A 299 3.32 -22.52 2.34
C MET A 299 2.29 -23.52 2.86
N PRO A 300 1.04 -23.13 3.15
CA PRO A 300 0.02 -24.06 3.60
C PRO A 300 -0.28 -25.13 2.53
N PRO A 301 -0.58 -26.39 2.93
CA PRO A 301 -0.65 -26.89 4.31
C PRO A 301 0.69 -27.41 4.88
N GLY A 302 1.83 -26.97 4.34
CA GLY A 302 3.17 -27.40 4.77
C GLY A 302 3.59 -26.82 6.13
N TYR A 303 4.70 -27.28 6.65
CA TYR A 303 5.34 -26.78 7.86
C TYR A 303 6.16 -25.52 7.53
N TRP A 304 6.20 -24.55 8.30
CA TRP A 304 5.46 -24.08 9.45
C TRP A 304 4.35 -23.10 9.01
N SER A 305 3.12 -23.59 8.99
CA SER A 305 1.91 -22.82 8.73
C SER A 305 0.92 -23.05 9.86
N GLU A 306 -0.17 -22.32 9.91
CA GLU A 306 -1.23 -22.55 10.90
C GLU A 306 -1.96 -23.90 10.69
N TYR A 307 -1.91 -24.48 9.48
CA TYR A 307 -2.37 -25.85 9.24
C TYR A 307 -1.47 -26.92 9.83
N ASN A 308 -0.18 -26.66 9.94
CA ASN A 308 0.82 -27.63 10.38
C ASN A 308 1.87 -26.92 11.23
N SER A 309 1.53 -26.69 12.47
CA SER A 309 2.32 -25.88 13.39
C SER A 309 3.50 -26.63 14.03
N ASP A 310 3.44 -27.96 14.09
CA ASP A 310 4.37 -28.85 14.82
C ASP A 310 5.11 -29.85 13.92
N ASN A 311 4.92 -29.79 12.61
CA ASN A 311 5.42 -30.75 11.61
C ASN A 311 4.80 -32.16 11.73
N ALA A 312 3.76 -32.32 12.54
CA ALA A 312 2.99 -33.54 12.70
C ALA A 312 1.55 -33.39 12.15
N GLY A 313 1.22 -32.20 11.63
CA GLY A 313 -0.08 -31.86 11.08
C GLY A 313 -1.06 -31.27 12.08
N SER A 314 -0.58 -30.80 13.23
CA SER A 314 -1.46 -30.12 14.21
C SER A 314 -1.73 -28.69 13.76
N ALA A 315 -3.01 -28.40 13.49
CA ALA A 315 -3.46 -27.06 13.16
C ALA A 315 -3.60 -26.18 14.42
N ILE A 316 -3.40 -24.89 14.26
CA ILE A 316 -3.77 -23.88 15.25
C ILE A 316 -5.26 -23.57 15.07
N PRO A 317 -6.05 -23.38 16.15
CA PRO A 317 -7.43 -22.93 15.98
C PRO A 317 -7.52 -21.60 15.21
N ALA A 318 -8.39 -21.54 14.22
CA ALA A 318 -8.69 -20.31 13.49
C ALA A 318 -9.26 -19.24 14.45
N ALA A 319 -9.04 -17.99 14.12
CA ALA A 319 -9.53 -16.87 14.95
C ALA A 319 -9.47 -15.55 14.16
N ASP A 320 -10.03 -14.50 14.74
CA ASP A 320 -9.91 -13.10 14.29
C ASP A 320 -8.41 -12.70 14.31
N ARG A 321 -7.78 -12.78 13.16
CA ARG A 321 -6.35 -12.57 12.96
C ARG A 321 -6.05 -11.14 12.58
N ARG A 322 -5.02 -10.60 13.22
CA ARG A 322 -4.41 -9.33 12.87
C ARG A 322 -2.94 -9.53 12.63
N PHE A 323 -2.34 -8.69 11.80
CA PHE A 323 -0.90 -8.77 11.57
C PHE A 323 -0.26 -7.40 11.31
N VAL A 324 1.05 -7.38 11.46
CA VAL A 324 1.90 -6.28 11.03
C VAL A 324 3.10 -6.83 10.31
N LEU A 325 3.33 -6.37 9.08
CA LEU A 325 4.57 -6.56 8.37
C LEU A 325 5.40 -5.29 8.48
N SER A 326 6.70 -5.40 8.69
CA SER A 326 7.54 -4.27 9.03
C SER A 326 8.87 -4.28 8.30
N THR A 327 9.41 -3.09 8.08
CA THR A 327 10.73 -2.83 7.53
C THR A 327 11.52 -1.95 8.50
N GLY A 328 12.78 -2.30 8.75
CA GLY A 328 13.64 -1.64 9.73
C GLY A 328 14.62 -2.62 10.40
N PRO A 329 15.56 -2.15 11.24
CA PRO A 329 15.74 -0.75 11.64
C PRO A 329 16.52 0.09 10.62
N PHE A 330 16.23 1.39 10.59
CA PHE A 330 16.98 2.39 9.83
C PHE A 330 17.00 3.72 10.59
N THR A 331 17.80 4.68 10.14
CA THR A 331 17.91 6.01 10.73
C THR A 331 17.21 7.04 9.84
N VAL A 332 16.44 7.94 10.45
CA VAL A 332 15.85 9.10 9.78
C VAL A 332 16.48 10.36 10.33
N LYS A 333 17.19 11.10 9.49
CA LYS A 333 17.85 12.37 9.88
C LYS A 333 16.88 13.55 9.71
N PRO A 334 17.10 14.67 10.40
CA PRO A 334 16.33 15.89 10.20
C PRO A 334 16.29 16.30 8.73
N LYS A 335 15.08 16.54 8.20
CA LYS A 335 14.76 16.86 6.80
C LYS A 335 14.82 15.70 5.82
N ASP A 336 15.10 14.49 6.29
CA ASP A 336 15.02 13.32 5.43
C ASP A 336 13.59 13.06 4.96
N GLU A 337 13.52 12.46 3.80
CA GLU A 337 12.31 11.95 3.21
C GLU A 337 12.45 10.45 2.93
N GLN A 338 11.43 9.72 3.30
CA GLN A 338 11.33 8.28 3.03
C GLN A 338 10.08 8.02 2.18
N THR A 339 10.21 7.13 1.23
CA THR A 339 9.07 6.67 0.43
C THR A 339 8.93 5.17 0.56
N ILE A 340 7.76 4.72 0.99
CA ILE A 340 7.37 3.30 0.97
C ILE A 340 6.25 3.09 -0.04
N ILE A 341 6.28 1.93 -0.70
CA ILE A 341 5.22 1.51 -1.61
C ILE A 341 4.87 0.07 -1.25
N PHE A 342 3.59 -0.17 -1.03
CA PHE A 342 3.07 -1.51 -0.82
C PHE A 342 1.78 -1.73 -1.62
N GLY A 343 1.42 -2.99 -1.82
CA GLY A 343 0.17 -3.37 -2.47
C GLY A 343 -0.64 -4.35 -1.65
N ILE A 344 -1.92 -4.42 -1.97
CA ILE A 344 -2.83 -5.45 -1.49
C ILE A 344 -3.31 -6.23 -2.71
N VAL A 345 -2.87 -7.48 -2.82
CA VAL A 345 -3.16 -8.40 -3.92
C VAL A 345 -4.23 -9.37 -3.45
N THR A 346 -5.35 -9.46 -4.16
CA THR A 346 -6.45 -10.38 -3.83
C THR A 346 -6.66 -11.38 -4.96
N SER A 347 -6.78 -12.67 -4.63
CA SER A 347 -6.99 -13.71 -5.64
C SER A 347 -7.95 -14.78 -5.17
N PHE A 348 -8.71 -15.33 -6.14
CA PHE A 348 -9.59 -16.47 -5.97
C PHE A 348 -9.01 -17.67 -6.70
N GLY A 349 -8.80 -18.79 -6.02
CA GLY A 349 -8.38 -20.07 -6.55
C GLY A 349 -9.53 -21.08 -6.67
N ALA A 350 -9.19 -22.34 -6.86
CA ALA A 350 -10.15 -23.43 -6.85
C ALA A 350 -10.57 -23.86 -5.43
N ASP A 351 -9.74 -23.53 -4.44
CA ASP A 351 -9.97 -23.71 -3.00
C ASP A 351 -9.16 -22.65 -2.23
N ASN A 352 -9.31 -22.59 -0.91
CA ASN A 352 -8.62 -21.64 -0.04
C ASN A 352 -7.09 -21.69 -0.17
N ILE A 353 -6.50 -22.88 -0.34
CA ILE A 353 -5.04 -23.06 -0.51
C ILE A 353 -4.59 -22.64 -1.91
N ASP A 354 -5.39 -22.96 -2.94
CA ASP A 354 -5.11 -22.51 -4.29
C ASP A 354 -5.23 -21.00 -4.42
N SER A 355 -6.13 -20.37 -3.66
CA SER A 355 -6.20 -18.91 -3.54
C SER A 355 -4.89 -18.30 -3.06
N VAL A 356 -4.20 -18.91 -2.06
CA VAL A 356 -2.87 -18.48 -1.61
C VAL A 356 -1.82 -18.64 -2.72
N ARG A 357 -1.83 -19.75 -3.45
CA ARG A 357 -0.86 -19.97 -4.56
C ARG A 357 -1.06 -18.94 -5.66
N LYS A 358 -2.32 -18.73 -6.05
CA LYS A 358 -2.68 -17.77 -7.09
C LYS A 358 -2.34 -16.34 -6.68
N MET A 359 -2.64 -15.95 -5.44
CA MET A 359 -2.30 -14.63 -4.90
C MET A 359 -0.78 -14.36 -4.99
N LYS A 360 0.06 -15.33 -4.61
CA LYS A 360 1.53 -15.20 -4.74
C LYS A 360 1.98 -15.12 -6.19
N ALA A 361 1.30 -15.81 -7.12
CA ALA A 361 1.59 -15.70 -8.54
C ALA A 361 1.14 -14.34 -9.10
N ASP A 362 -0.03 -13.85 -8.72
CA ASP A 362 -0.56 -12.54 -9.12
C ASP A 362 0.32 -11.39 -8.56
N ASP A 363 0.93 -11.58 -7.39
CA ASP A 363 1.88 -10.64 -6.80
C ASP A 363 3.14 -10.42 -7.67
N THR A 364 3.62 -11.45 -8.35
CA THR A 364 4.76 -11.28 -9.29
C THR A 364 4.43 -10.34 -10.45
N VAL A 365 3.17 -10.28 -10.87
CA VAL A 365 2.69 -9.33 -11.88
C VAL A 365 2.62 -7.91 -11.30
N ALA A 366 2.17 -7.77 -10.04
CA ALA A 366 2.15 -6.50 -9.34
C ALA A 366 3.57 -5.96 -9.11
N GLN A 367 4.53 -6.82 -8.75
CA GLN A 367 5.95 -6.47 -8.64
C GLN A 367 6.50 -5.99 -9.99
N ALA A 368 6.21 -6.71 -11.08
CA ALA A 368 6.66 -6.30 -12.42
C ALA A 368 6.09 -4.93 -12.83
N ALA A 369 4.84 -4.62 -12.47
CA ALA A 369 4.27 -3.29 -12.68
C ALA A 369 5.00 -2.20 -11.87
N PHE A 370 5.37 -2.49 -10.63
CA PHE A 370 6.18 -1.61 -9.82
C PHE A 370 7.57 -1.38 -10.46
N ASP A 371 8.24 -2.42 -10.93
CA ASP A 371 9.60 -2.36 -11.51
C ASP A 371 9.67 -1.46 -12.75
N ILE A 372 8.56 -1.34 -13.50
CA ILE A 372 8.42 -0.40 -14.63
C ILE A 372 7.77 0.94 -14.22
N ASN A 373 7.82 1.29 -12.92
CA ASN A 373 7.22 2.51 -12.36
C ASN A 373 5.73 2.69 -12.70
N PHE A 374 4.98 1.59 -12.77
CA PHE A 374 3.55 1.57 -13.08
C PHE A 374 3.17 2.14 -14.47
N VAL A 375 4.13 2.22 -15.38
CA VAL A 375 3.89 2.62 -16.78
C VAL A 375 3.38 1.41 -17.56
N VAL A 376 2.14 1.03 -17.26
CA VAL A 376 1.48 -0.11 -17.90
C VAL A 376 0.98 0.32 -19.29
N PRO A 377 1.28 -0.44 -20.35
CA PRO A 377 0.78 -0.15 -21.68
C PRO A 377 -0.74 -0.10 -21.73
N SER A 378 -1.30 0.90 -22.39
CA SER A 378 -2.75 0.92 -22.63
C SER A 378 -3.12 -0.17 -23.63
N PRO A 379 -4.17 -0.96 -23.39
CA PRO A 379 -4.64 -1.94 -24.37
C PRO A 379 -5.08 -1.26 -25.67
N PRO A 380 -5.18 -2.02 -26.78
CA PRO A 380 -5.74 -1.45 -28.01
C PRO A 380 -7.17 -1.00 -27.78
N ASN A 381 -7.51 0.15 -28.34
CA ASN A 381 -8.88 0.69 -28.20
C ASN A 381 -9.90 -0.29 -28.76
N ALA A 382 -11.05 -0.42 -28.09
CA ALA A 382 -12.14 -1.23 -28.60
C ALA A 382 -12.75 -0.59 -29.88
N PRO A 383 -13.08 -1.37 -30.89
CA PRO A 383 -13.73 -0.84 -32.08
C PRO A 383 -15.10 -0.29 -31.71
N ARG A 384 -15.48 0.80 -32.37
CA ARG A 384 -16.84 1.36 -32.25
C ARG A 384 -17.77 0.56 -33.12
N VAL A 385 -18.82 0.04 -32.52
CA VAL A 385 -19.83 -0.73 -33.20
C VAL A 385 -21.06 0.16 -33.39
N THR A 386 -21.47 0.33 -34.66
CA THR A 386 -22.78 0.90 -35.02
C THR A 386 -23.69 -0.21 -35.50
N THR A 387 -24.96 -0.12 -35.17
CA THR A 387 -25.98 -1.08 -35.55
C THR A 387 -27.05 -0.42 -36.42
N THR A 388 -27.33 -1.01 -37.58
CA THR A 388 -28.45 -0.60 -38.43
C THR A 388 -29.40 -1.78 -38.59
N SER A 389 -30.64 -1.61 -38.17
CA SER A 389 -31.71 -2.62 -38.37
C SER A 389 -32.38 -2.45 -39.72
N SER A 390 -32.53 -3.53 -40.44
CA SER A 390 -33.29 -3.59 -41.68
C SER A 390 -34.11 -4.90 -41.68
N ASN A 391 -35.27 -4.87 -42.31
CA ASN A 391 -36.30 -5.90 -42.43
C ASN A 391 -35.78 -7.35 -42.23
N GLY A 392 -35.72 -7.82 -40.96
CA GLY A 392 -35.25 -9.15 -40.59
C GLY A 392 -33.73 -9.36 -40.48
N SER A 393 -32.93 -8.28 -40.59
CA SER A 393 -31.48 -8.33 -40.45
C SER A 393 -30.95 -7.17 -39.60
N ILE A 394 -29.79 -7.36 -38.96
CA ILE A 394 -29.03 -6.32 -38.26
C ILE A 394 -27.69 -6.22 -38.94
N LEU A 395 -27.35 -5.06 -39.46
CA LEU A 395 -26.01 -4.74 -39.96
C LEU A 395 -25.20 -4.21 -38.77
N LEU A 396 -24.05 -4.81 -38.55
CA LEU A 396 -23.02 -4.35 -37.59
C LEU A 396 -21.88 -3.75 -38.41
N GLU A 397 -21.56 -2.51 -38.15
CA GLU A 397 -20.38 -1.83 -38.70
C GLU A 397 -19.45 -1.49 -37.53
N TRP A 398 -18.16 -1.75 -37.68
CA TRP A 398 -17.17 -1.40 -36.66
C TRP A 398 -15.99 -0.70 -37.31
N GLY A 399 -15.38 0.19 -36.53
CA GLY A 399 -14.23 0.96 -36.99
C GLY A 399 -13.53 1.71 -35.87
N TYR A 400 -12.39 2.30 -36.20
CA TYR A 400 -11.55 3.07 -35.29
C TYR A 400 -11.54 4.53 -35.72
N ARG A 401 -11.28 5.43 -34.76
CA ARG A 401 -11.01 6.84 -35.03
C ARG A 401 -9.53 7.08 -35.26
N PRO A 402 -9.14 8.15 -35.95
CA PRO A 402 -7.72 8.55 -36.08
C PRO A 402 -7.03 8.80 -34.74
N THR A 403 -7.79 9.00 -33.66
CA THR A 403 -7.29 9.20 -32.28
C THR A 403 -7.15 7.90 -31.50
N ASP A 404 -7.64 6.78 -32.01
CA ASP A 404 -7.54 5.49 -31.36
C ASP A 404 -6.09 4.96 -31.53
N ASN A 405 -5.52 4.37 -30.48
CA ASN A 405 -4.11 3.92 -30.45
C ASN A 405 -3.81 2.80 -31.45
N ASN A 406 -4.82 2.12 -31.95
CA ASN A 406 -4.75 1.03 -32.94
C ASN A 406 -5.34 1.40 -34.30
N TYR A 407 -5.49 2.72 -34.60
CA TYR A 407 -5.97 3.18 -35.90
C TYR A 407 -5.00 2.77 -37.02
N LEU A 408 -5.54 2.17 -38.08
CA LEU A 408 -4.78 1.61 -39.21
C LEU A 408 -3.67 0.61 -38.79
N ASP A 409 -3.99 -0.25 -37.83
CA ASP A 409 -3.07 -1.27 -37.28
C ASP A 409 -1.79 -0.68 -36.68
N SER A 410 -1.85 0.56 -36.17
CA SER A 410 -0.70 1.28 -35.60
C SER A 410 -0.32 0.79 -34.20
N TYR A 411 -1.13 -0.03 -33.55
CA TYR A 411 -0.82 -0.56 -32.22
C TYR A 411 0.36 -1.53 -32.30
N ASN A 412 1.46 -1.13 -31.68
CA ASN A 412 2.68 -1.94 -31.60
C ASN A 412 3.33 -1.69 -30.24
N VAL A 413 2.68 -2.19 -29.20
CA VAL A 413 3.17 -2.08 -27.83
C VAL A 413 3.43 -3.50 -27.33
N GLU A 414 4.65 -3.76 -26.88
CA GLU A 414 5.01 -5.01 -26.22
C GLU A 414 4.41 -5.01 -24.81
N ASP A 415 3.70 -6.06 -24.47
CA ASP A 415 3.19 -6.24 -23.13
C ASP A 415 4.31 -6.82 -22.25
N PRO A 416 4.82 -6.08 -21.26
CA PRO A 416 5.92 -6.56 -20.40
C PRO A 416 5.49 -7.71 -19.48
N PHE A 417 4.19 -8.02 -19.40
CA PHE A 417 3.65 -9.11 -18.58
C PHE A 417 3.36 -10.39 -19.37
N CYS A 418 3.51 -10.34 -20.69
CA CYS A 418 3.35 -11.49 -21.60
C CYS A 418 4.71 -11.95 -22.13
N SER A 419 5.53 -12.58 -21.32
CA SER A 419 6.78 -13.24 -21.75
C SER A 419 6.65 -14.75 -21.80
#